data_d1931e3cbc59de694eb2ec543729715e
#
_entry.id   d1931e3cbc59de694eb2ec543729715e
#
_cell.length_a   1.000
_cell.length_b   1.000
_cell.length_c   1.000
_cell.angle_alpha   90.00
_cell.angle_beta   90.00
_cell.angle_gamma   90.00
#
_symmetry.space_group_name_H-M   'P 1'
#
loop_
_entity.id
_entity.type
_entity.pdbx_description
1 polymer ?
#
loop_
_entity_poly.entity_id
_entity_poly.type
_entity_poly.pdbx_seq_one_letter_code
_entity_poly.pdbx_strand_id
1 'polypeptide(L)'
;MARLQTKALFFETTLPEYRIEMEPEWTLKERDHLAHDGKTYRSMKKIYLEMEDVTEYEFAMATLGSFTHWETLCKSPWFKEHIDQWRKELNLKLKAKGMRSIIKAATIDENLSFQAMKYLADNQYIDKGGKRGRPSKEEVKAELRKEAEANKVFLDDAERIGLNLN
;
A
#
# COMPACT_ATOMS: atom_id res chain seq x y z
N MET A 1 21.86 23.70 18.66
CA MET A 1 20.95 22.52 18.58
C MET A 1 21.73 21.40 17.91
N ALA A 2 22.03 20.33 18.64
CA ALA A 2 22.70 19.16 18.09
C ALA A 2 21.80 18.58 16.99
N ARG A 3 22.32 18.40 15.79
CA ARG A 3 21.68 17.58 14.77
C ARG A 3 21.51 16.20 15.39
N LEU A 4 20.30 15.87 15.79
CA LEU A 4 19.97 14.50 16.16
C LEU A 4 20.39 13.62 14.99
N GLN A 5 21.39 12.78 15.24
CA GLN A 5 21.88 11.84 14.23
C GLN A 5 20.78 10.78 14.11
N THR A 6 19.88 10.96 13.14
CA THR A 6 18.72 10.06 12.92
C THR A 6 19.13 8.59 12.85
N LYS A 7 20.37 8.31 12.43
CA LYS A 7 20.94 6.96 12.43
C LYS A 7 21.16 6.39 13.83
N ALA A 8 21.45 7.23 14.82
CA ALA A 8 21.69 6.78 16.20
C ALA A 8 20.42 6.28 16.91
N LEU A 9 19.24 6.56 16.35
CA LEU A 9 17.96 6.08 16.88
C LEU A 9 17.72 4.58 16.65
N PHE A 10 18.47 3.96 15.74
CA PHE A 10 18.23 2.58 15.34
C PHE A 10 19.41 1.67 15.64
N PHE A 11 19.09 0.49 16.14
CA PHE A 11 20.05 -0.55 16.46
C PHE A 11 20.94 -0.94 15.27
N GLU A 12 20.36 -1.07 14.07
CA GLU A 12 21.07 -1.51 12.87
C GLU A 12 22.06 -0.48 12.34
N THR A 13 21.80 0.80 12.56
CA THR A 13 22.62 1.89 12.03
C THR A 13 23.59 2.47 13.04
N THR A 14 23.48 2.05 14.30
CA THR A 14 24.45 2.43 15.37
C THR A 14 25.52 1.36 15.49
N LEU A 15 26.77 1.76 15.32
CA LEU A 15 27.92 0.85 15.49
C LEU A 15 27.96 0.29 16.92
N PRO A 16 28.37 -0.98 17.11
CA PRO A 16 28.35 -1.63 18.40
C PRO A 16 29.06 -0.85 19.51
N GLU A 17 30.20 -0.23 19.19
CA GLU A 17 31.00 0.58 20.11
C GLU A 17 30.28 1.83 20.62
N TYR A 18 29.36 2.39 19.84
CA TYR A 18 28.61 3.61 20.21
C TYR A 18 27.22 3.33 20.79
N ARG A 19 26.76 2.08 20.88
CA ARG A 19 25.42 1.75 21.37
C ARG A 19 25.20 2.10 22.83
N ILE A 20 26.26 2.09 23.63
CA ILE A 20 26.21 2.47 25.07
C ILE A 20 26.01 3.99 25.21
N GLU A 21 26.68 4.78 24.36
CA GLU A 21 26.64 6.25 24.43
C GLU A 21 25.40 6.83 23.74
N MET A 22 24.97 6.23 22.62
CA MET A 22 23.87 6.72 21.78
C MET A 22 22.51 6.09 22.12
N GLU A 23 22.49 5.01 22.85
CA GLU A 23 21.28 4.31 23.32
C GLU A 23 20.17 4.22 22.29
N PRO A 24 20.34 3.49 21.18
CA PRO A 24 19.28 3.34 20.19
C PRO A 24 18.01 2.79 20.84
N GLU A 25 16.87 3.31 20.42
CA GLU A 25 15.57 2.93 20.97
C GLU A 25 14.84 1.95 20.06
N TRP A 26 15.09 2.05 18.76
CA TRP A 26 14.31 1.38 17.71
C TRP A 26 15.12 0.31 16.96
N THR A 27 14.40 -0.64 16.36
CA THR A 27 14.92 -1.54 15.34
C THR A 27 14.12 -1.40 14.04
N LEU A 28 14.77 -1.60 12.90
CA LEU A 28 14.13 -1.65 11.58
C LEU A 28 13.52 -3.03 11.28
N LYS A 29 13.76 -4.03 12.12
CA LYS A 29 13.22 -5.38 11.97
C LYS A 29 11.69 -5.38 12.09
N GLU A 30 11.06 -6.43 11.59
CA GLU A 30 9.60 -6.59 11.66
C GLU A 30 9.07 -6.80 13.08
N ARG A 31 9.92 -7.28 13.99
CA ARG A 31 9.58 -7.58 15.38
C ARG A 31 10.58 -6.92 16.32
N ASP A 32 10.15 -6.73 17.54
CA ASP A 32 11.03 -6.27 18.61
C ASP A 32 12.28 -7.16 18.66
N HIS A 33 13.44 -6.56 18.82
CA HIS A 33 14.72 -7.24 18.80
C HIS A 33 15.32 -7.32 20.19
N LEU A 34 15.50 -8.55 20.69
CA LEU A 34 16.28 -8.80 21.91
C LEU A 34 17.74 -8.96 21.52
N ALA A 35 18.60 -8.09 22.01
CA ALA A 35 20.05 -8.19 21.80
C ALA A 35 20.70 -9.11 22.84
N HIS A 36 21.96 -9.50 22.59
CA HIS A 36 22.71 -10.40 23.47
C HIS A 36 22.95 -9.86 24.88
N ASP A 37 22.93 -8.53 25.03
CA ASP A 37 23.04 -7.83 26.32
C ASP A 37 21.72 -7.82 27.12
N GLY A 38 20.66 -8.45 26.60
CA GLY A 38 19.34 -8.51 27.23
C GLY A 38 18.47 -7.26 26.98
N LYS A 39 18.97 -6.23 26.28
CA LYS A 39 18.19 -5.04 25.92
C LYS A 39 17.24 -5.34 24.77
N THR A 40 15.99 -4.88 24.88
CA THR A 40 14.98 -5.04 23.84
C THR A 40 14.79 -3.72 23.09
N TYR A 41 14.93 -3.77 21.78
CA TYR A 41 14.68 -2.66 20.87
C TYR A 41 13.32 -2.83 20.21
N ARG A 42 12.48 -1.80 20.29
CA ARG A 42 11.12 -1.86 19.77
C ARG A 42 11.11 -1.75 18.24
N SER A 43 10.31 -2.54 17.59
CA SER A 43 10.14 -2.46 16.13
C SER A 43 9.35 -1.20 15.75
N MET A 44 9.99 -0.26 15.07
CA MET A 44 9.32 0.93 14.57
C MET A 44 8.33 0.56 13.45
N LYS A 45 8.66 -0.41 12.58
CA LYS A 45 7.75 -0.94 11.56
C LYS A 45 6.47 -1.51 12.17
N LYS A 46 6.60 -2.32 13.21
CA LYS A 46 5.45 -2.94 13.89
C LYS A 46 4.50 -1.87 14.41
N ILE A 47 5.02 -0.87 15.12
CA ILE A 47 4.21 0.24 15.68
C ILE A 47 3.54 1.03 14.54
N TYR A 48 4.27 1.35 13.47
CA TYR A 48 3.74 2.03 12.29
C TYR A 48 2.52 1.30 11.69
N LEU A 49 2.63 -0.01 11.52
CA LEU A 49 1.54 -0.82 10.98
C LEU A 49 0.39 -1.02 11.98
N GLU A 50 0.66 -1.07 13.28
CA GLU A 50 -0.35 -1.22 14.33
C GLU A 50 -1.19 0.04 14.53
N MET A 51 -0.58 1.21 14.46
CA MET A 51 -1.29 2.50 14.62
C MET A 51 -2.24 2.81 13.46
N GLU A 52 -2.00 2.25 12.27
CA GLU A 52 -2.83 2.48 11.08
C GLU A 52 -3.03 3.98 10.74
N ASP A 53 -2.09 4.82 11.14
CA ASP A 53 -2.14 6.27 10.90
C ASP A 53 -1.70 6.62 9.48
N VAL A 54 -2.68 6.89 8.61
CA VAL A 54 -2.43 7.25 7.20
C VAL A 54 -1.74 8.61 7.07
N THR A 55 -1.92 9.50 8.05
CA THR A 55 -1.33 10.84 8.07
C THR A 55 0.10 10.84 8.59
N GLU A 56 0.51 9.78 9.27
CA GLU A 56 1.79 9.63 9.94
C GLU A 56 2.03 10.65 11.08
N TYR A 57 1.03 11.49 11.38
CA TYR A 57 1.17 12.54 12.38
C TYR A 57 1.20 11.99 13.81
N GLU A 58 0.20 11.19 14.15
CA GLU A 58 0.11 10.57 15.50
C GLU A 58 1.28 9.62 15.73
N PHE A 59 1.65 8.86 14.70
CA PHE A 59 2.82 7.98 14.74
C PHE A 59 4.10 8.79 15.01
N ALA A 60 4.34 9.87 14.30
CA ALA A 60 5.51 10.72 14.46
C ALA A 60 5.58 11.34 15.88
N MET A 61 4.44 11.81 16.39
CA MET A 61 4.35 12.37 17.73
C MET A 61 4.58 11.33 18.81
N ALA A 62 4.06 10.12 18.65
CA ALA A 62 4.21 9.03 19.61
C ALA A 62 5.63 8.44 19.65
N THR A 63 6.34 8.42 18.50
CA THR A 63 7.65 7.77 18.39
C THR A 63 8.84 8.72 18.48
N LEU A 64 8.73 9.90 17.87
CA LEU A 64 9.83 10.88 17.79
C LEU A 64 9.51 12.20 18.49
N GLY A 65 8.27 12.39 18.97
CA GLY A 65 7.81 13.63 19.60
C GLY A 65 7.76 14.83 18.64
N SER A 66 7.95 14.62 17.32
CA SER A 66 8.02 15.72 16.35
C SER A 66 7.77 15.24 14.94
N PHE A 67 6.77 15.82 14.27
CA PHE A 67 6.48 15.53 12.88
C PHE A 67 7.59 16.02 11.92
N THR A 68 8.19 17.16 12.18
CA THR A 68 9.33 17.68 11.40
C THR A 68 10.53 16.72 11.45
N HIS A 69 10.76 16.10 12.60
CA HIS A 69 11.81 15.10 12.74
C HIS A 69 11.50 13.86 11.91
N TRP A 70 10.25 13.39 11.93
CA TRP A 70 9.77 12.30 11.10
C TRP A 70 9.94 12.60 9.59
N GLU A 71 9.53 13.79 9.13
CA GLU A 71 9.73 14.18 7.74
C GLU A 71 11.22 14.17 7.33
N THR A 72 12.09 14.64 8.22
CA THR A 72 13.55 14.65 7.97
C THR A 72 14.09 13.21 7.86
N LEU A 73 13.61 12.31 8.72
CA LEU A 73 13.96 10.88 8.68
C LEU A 73 13.49 10.25 7.36
N CYS A 74 12.24 10.48 6.95
CA CYS A 74 11.67 9.95 5.70
C CYS A 74 12.41 10.46 4.44
N LYS A 75 12.96 11.67 4.47
CA LYS A 75 13.76 12.23 3.37
C LYS A 75 15.18 11.68 3.30
N SER A 76 15.66 11.00 4.36
CA SER A 76 17.01 10.44 4.36
C SER A 76 17.12 9.21 3.45
N PRO A 77 18.15 9.15 2.57
CA PRO A 77 18.25 8.10 1.56
C PRO A 77 18.26 6.68 2.13
N TRP A 78 18.89 6.48 3.29
CA TRP A 78 19.01 5.18 3.93
C TRP A 78 17.69 4.68 4.54
N PHE A 79 16.78 5.58 4.92
CA PHE A 79 15.49 5.20 5.53
C PHE A 79 14.34 5.17 4.51
N LYS A 80 14.51 5.89 3.39
CA LYS A 80 13.47 6.05 2.38
C LYS A 80 12.92 4.72 1.85
N GLU A 81 13.78 3.74 1.59
CA GLU A 81 13.35 2.43 1.11
C GLU A 81 12.46 1.71 2.14
N HIS A 82 12.82 1.77 3.42
CA HIS A 82 12.03 1.19 4.50
C HIS A 82 10.65 1.83 4.59
N ILE A 83 10.58 3.16 4.63
CA ILE A 83 9.28 3.83 4.77
C ILE A 83 8.38 3.64 3.54
N ASP A 84 8.93 3.63 2.33
CA ASP A 84 8.18 3.37 1.11
C ASP A 84 7.57 1.96 1.13
N GLN A 85 8.29 0.98 1.66
CA GLN A 85 7.78 -0.38 1.86
C GLN A 85 6.69 -0.43 2.95
N TRP A 86 6.89 0.25 4.08
CA TRP A 86 5.90 0.29 5.17
C TRP A 86 4.59 0.95 4.73
N ARG A 87 4.67 2.04 3.95
CA ARG A 87 3.49 2.70 3.34
C ARG A 87 2.71 1.78 2.41
N LYS A 88 3.41 1.01 1.58
CA LYS A 88 2.78 0.01 0.72
C LYS A 88 2.07 -1.06 1.54
N GLU A 89 2.72 -1.58 2.57
CA GLU A 89 2.17 -2.61 3.44
C GLU A 89 0.95 -2.10 4.23
N LEU A 90 1.03 -0.88 4.80
CA LEU A 90 -0.09 -0.23 5.46
C LEU A 90 -1.29 -0.07 4.53
N ASN A 91 -1.05 0.40 3.30
CA ASN A 91 -2.11 0.57 2.30
C ASN A 91 -2.80 -0.78 1.98
N LEU A 92 -2.03 -1.85 1.80
CA LEU A 92 -2.58 -3.19 1.60
C LEU A 92 -3.37 -3.68 2.81
N LYS A 93 -2.89 -3.44 4.03
CA LYS A 93 -3.58 -3.78 5.28
C LYS A 93 -4.93 -3.06 5.38
N LEU A 94 -4.95 -1.75 5.12
CA LEU A 94 -6.17 -0.95 5.16
C LEU A 94 -7.15 -1.35 4.05
N LYS A 95 -6.65 -1.63 2.85
CA LYS A 95 -7.46 -2.14 1.74
C LYS A 95 -8.11 -3.49 2.09
N ALA A 96 -7.35 -4.41 2.68
CA ALA A 96 -7.87 -5.69 3.15
C ALA A 96 -8.92 -5.54 4.27
N LYS A 97 -8.73 -4.59 5.18
CA LYS A 97 -9.70 -4.26 6.26
C LYS A 97 -10.99 -3.68 5.66
N GLY A 98 -10.88 -2.74 4.72
CA GLY A 98 -12.02 -2.19 4.00
C GLY A 98 -12.81 -3.26 3.23
N MET A 99 -12.10 -4.16 2.53
CA MET A 99 -12.75 -5.28 1.82
C MET A 99 -13.51 -6.21 2.76
N ARG A 100 -12.92 -6.57 3.91
CA ARG A 100 -13.63 -7.38 4.91
C ARG A 100 -14.90 -6.70 5.41
N SER A 101 -14.86 -5.38 5.60
CA SER A 101 -16.04 -4.60 6.01
C SER A 101 -17.13 -4.59 4.93
N ILE A 102 -16.75 -4.44 3.65
CA ILE A 102 -17.70 -4.51 2.52
C ILE A 102 -18.32 -5.90 2.42
N ILE A 103 -17.52 -6.96 2.50
CA ILE A 103 -18.01 -8.34 2.49
C ILE A 103 -19.00 -8.57 3.65
N LYS A 104 -18.65 -8.11 4.85
CA LYS A 104 -19.51 -8.21 6.01
C LYS A 104 -20.83 -7.44 5.82
N ALA A 105 -20.79 -6.22 5.30
CA ALA A 105 -21.98 -5.42 5.00
C ALA A 105 -22.88 -6.11 3.96
N ALA A 106 -22.31 -6.72 2.93
CA ALA A 106 -23.03 -7.45 1.90
C ALA A 106 -23.78 -8.70 2.42
N THR A 107 -23.36 -9.25 3.57
CA THR A 107 -23.95 -10.46 4.15
C THR A 107 -24.96 -10.21 5.28
N ILE A 108 -24.93 -9.04 5.92
CA ILE A 108 -25.69 -8.78 7.16
C ILE A 108 -26.86 -7.82 6.95
N ASP A 109 -26.76 -6.84 6.05
CA ASP A 109 -27.73 -5.74 5.93
C ASP A 109 -28.34 -5.68 4.52
N GLU A 110 -29.66 -5.97 4.40
CA GLU A 110 -30.36 -6.03 3.12
C GLU A 110 -30.34 -4.69 2.36
N ASN A 111 -30.33 -3.55 3.04
CA ASN A 111 -30.36 -2.22 2.40
C ASN A 111 -28.98 -1.71 2.00
N LEU A 112 -27.95 -1.97 2.82
CA LEU A 112 -26.54 -1.67 2.48
C LEU A 112 -25.94 -2.75 1.58
N SER A 113 -26.54 -3.94 1.55
CA SER A 113 -26.04 -5.11 0.84
C SER A 113 -26.02 -4.92 -0.67
N PHE A 114 -27.00 -4.22 -1.26
CA PHE A 114 -27.07 -4.05 -2.72
C PHE A 114 -25.87 -3.28 -3.29
N GLN A 115 -25.48 -2.17 -2.66
CA GLN A 115 -24.31 -1.40 -3.10
C GLN A 115 -23.00 -2.17 -2.88
N ALA A 116 -22.90 -2.86 -1.74
CA ALA A 116 -21.75 -3.70 -1.44
C ALA A 116 -21.65 -4.89 -2.40
N MET A 117 -22.77 -5.57 -2.68
CA MET A 117 -22.83 -6.65 -3.67
C MET A 117 -22.49 -6.17 -5.07
N LYS A 118 -23.02 -5.02 -5.49
CA LYS A 118 -22.69 -4.41 -6.78
C LYS A 118 -21.20 -4.08 -6.88
N TYR A 119 -20.61 -3.48 -5.82
CA TYR A 119 -19.17 -3.19 -5.77
C TYR A 119 -18.33 -4.47 -5.93
N LEU A 120 -18.71 -5.56 -5.27
CA LEU A 120 -18.03 -6.85 -5.40
C LEU A 120 -18.24 -7.47 -6.78
N ALA A 121 -19.46 -7.42 -7.32
CA ALA A 121 -19.79 -7.96 -8.64
C ALA A 121 -19.05 -7.23 -9.77
N ASP A 122 -18.94 -5.92 -9.68
CA ASP A 122 -18.22 -5.08 -10.64
C ASP A 122 -16.68 -5.21 -10.55
N ASN A 123 -16.17 -6.05 -9.62
CA ASN A 123 -14.74 -6.24 -9.37
C ASN A 123 -13.95 -4.94 -9.17
N GLN A 124 -14.60 -3.91 -8.62
CA GLN A 124 -13.99 -2.58 -8.43
C GLN A 124 -12.84 -2.59 -7.42
N TYR A 125 -12.69 -3.68 -6.66
CA TYR A 125 -11.58 -3.90 -5.74
C TYR A 125 -10.30 -4.40 -6.42
N ILE A 126 -10.40 -4.87 -7.66
CA ILE A 126 -9.25 -5.28 -8.47
C ILE A 126 -8.66 -4.03 -9.11
N ASP A 127 -7.41 -3.73 -8.78
CA ASP A 127 -6.69 -2.62 -9.39
C ASP A 127 -6.33 -3.00 -10.83
N LYS A 128 -7.19 -2.61 -11.78
CA LYS A 128 -7.02 -2.95 -13.21
C LYS A 128 -5.87 -2.17 -13.87
N GLY A 129 -5.05 -1.45 -13.10
CA GLY A 129 -3.93 -0.67 -13.63
C GLY A 129 -4.35 0.44 -14.62
N GLY A 130 -5.65 0.72 -14.71
CA GLY A 130 -6.21 1.67 -15.65
C GLY A 130 -6.09 3.12 -15.14
N LYS A 131 -5.85 4.03 -16.05
CA LYS A 131 -5.91 5.47 -15.80
C LYS A 131 -7.26 5.82 -15.16
N ARG A 132 -7.24 6.38 -13.95
CA ARG A 132 -8.44 6.93 -13.32
C ARG A 132 -8.89 8.14 -14.14
N GLY A 133 -9.95 7.97 -14.90
CA GLY A 133 -10.55 9.04 -15.69
C GLY A 133 -11.49 8.47 -16.78
N ARG A 134 -12.39 9.30 -17.27
CA ARG A 134 -13.19 8.95 -18.44
C ARG A 134 -12.21 8.72 -19.60
N PRO A 135 -12.26 7.58 -20.32
CA PRO A 135 -11.36 7.34 -21.45
C PRO A 135 -11.45 8.50 -22.45
N SER A 136 -10.34 8.91 -23.00
CA SER A 136 -10.31 9.97 -23.99
C SER A 136 -11.13 9.57 -25.22
N LYS A 137 -11.66 10.54 -25.96
CA LYS A 137 -12.39 10.24 -27.19
C LYS A 137 -11.55 9.43 -28.18
N GLU A 138 -10.23 9.58 -28.14
CA GLU A 138 -9.30 8.84 -28.98
C GLU A 138 -9.11 7.41 -28.51
N GLU A 139 -9.06 7.16 -27.20
CA GLU A 139 -8.99 5.80 -26.62
C GLU A 139 -10.27 5.02 -26.93
N VAL A 140 -11.46 5.62 -26.75
CA VAL A 140 -12.75 5.01 -27.11
C VAL A 140 -12.81 4.68 -28.60
N LYS A 141 -12.33 5.60 -29.45
CA LYS A 141 -12.31 5.37 -30.91
C LYS A 141 -11.31 4.28 -31.32
N ALA A 142 -10.19 4.15 -30.62
CA ALA A 142 -9.22 3.09 -30.85
C ALA A 142 -9.74 1.72 -30.41
N GLU A 143 -10.48 1.67 -29.31
CA GLU A 143 -11.10 0.46 -28.79
C GLU A 143 -12.23 -0.03 -29.72
N LEU A 144 -13.10 0.88 -30.16
CA LEU A 144 -14.12 0.59 -31.15
C LEU A 144 -13.56 0.08 -32.50
N ARG A 145 -12.41 0.61 -32.95
CA ARG A 145 -11.72 0.11 -34.13
C ARG A 145 -11.19 -1.31 -33.94
N LYS A 146 -10.60 -1.60 -32.79
CA LYS A 146 -10.13 -2.96 -32.45
C LYS A 146 -11.27 -3.97 -32.39
N GLU A 147 -12.41 -3.59 -31.80
CA GLU A 147 -13.62 -4.42 -31.80
C GLU A 147 -14.17 -4.64 -33.19
N ALA A 148 -14.23 -3.59 -34.04
CA ALA A 148 -14.69 -3.72 -35.42
C ALA A 148 -13.76 -4.61 -36.24
N GLU A 149 -12.45 -4.52 -36.08
CA GLU A 149 -11.47 -5.41 -36.73
C GLU A 149 -11.61 -6.86 -36.25
N ALA A 150 -11.78 -7.08 -34.95
CA ALA A 150 -11.98 -8.42 -34.37
C ALA A 150 -13.29 -9.05 -34.90
N ASN A 151 -14.37 -8.27 -34.95
CA ASN A 151 -15.64 -8.73 -35.51
C ASN A 151 -15.53 -9.05 -37.02
N LYS A 152 -14.75 -8.27 -37.77
CA LYS A 152 -14.51 -8.54 -39.20
C LYS A 152 -13.77 -9.85 -39.40
N VAL A 153 -12.71 -10.10 -38.64
CA VAL A 153 -11.95 -11.36 -38.65
C VAL A 153 -12.85 -12.54 -38.29
N PHE A 154 -13.74 -12.37 -37.32
CA PHE A 154 -14.70 -13.40 -36.92
C PHE A 154 -15.70 -13.72 -38.04
N LEU A 155 -16.20 -12.69 -38.75
CA LEU A 155 -17.12 -12.88 -39.89
C LEU A 155 -16.43 -13.55 -41.08
N ASP A 156 -15.21 -13.15 -41.41
CA ASP A 156 -14.40 -13.76 -42.48
C ASP A 156 -14.08 -15.23 -42.17
N ASP A 157 -13.81 -15.58 -40.90
CA ASP A 157 -13.60 -16.98 -40.47
C ASP A 157 -14.90 -17.78 -40.47
N ALA A 158 -16.04 -17.20 -40.10
CA ALA A 158 -17.36 -17.84 -40.15
C ALA A 158 -17.78 -18.16 -41.59
N GLU A 159 -17.56 -17.25 -42.54
CA GLU A 159 -17.78 -17.51 -43.98
C GLU A 159 -16.88 -18.64 -44.48
N ARG A 160 -15.61 -18.68 -44.06
CA ARG A 160 -14.65 -19.71 -44.49
C ARG A 160 -15.02 -21.12 -44.04
N ILE A 161 -15.71 -21.26 -42.91
CA ILE A 161 -16.22 -22.54 -42.37
C ILE A 161 -17.67 -22.82 -42.74
N GLY A 162 -18.28 -21.98 -43.60
CA GLY A 162 -19.64 -22.22 -44.17
C GLY A 162 -20.79 -21.94 -43.18
N LEU A 163 -20.54 -21.16 -42.10
CA LEU A 163 -21.57 -20.68 -41.20
C LEU A 163 -22.23 -19.42 -41.77
N ASN A 164 -23.42 -19.56 -42.39
CA ASN A 164 -24.24 -18.44 -42.76
C ASN A 164 -24.88 -17.84 -41.51
N LEU A 165 -24.34 -16.71 -41.02
CA LEU A 165 -24.92 -15.90 -39.95
C LEU A 165 -25.92 -14.90 -40.57
N ASN A 166 -27.11 -15.38 -40.99
CA ASN A 166 -28.26 -14.54 -41.34
C ASN A 166 -29.14 -14.33 -40.12
#